data_2a66497080cba81180defb26d88777a7
#
_entry.id   2a66497080cba81180defb26d88777a7
#
_cell.length_a   1.000
_cell.length_b   1.000
_cell.length_c   1.000
_cell.angle_alpha   90.00
_cell.angle_beta   90.00
_cell.angle_gamma   90.00
#
_symmetry.space_group_name_H-M   'P 1'
#
loop_
_entity.id
_entity.type
_entity.pdbx_description
1 polymer ?
#
loop_
_entity_poly.entity_id
_entity_poly.type
_entity_poly.pdbx_seq_one_letter_code
_entity_poly.pdbx_strand_id
1 'polypeptide(L)'
;IRHAGSDQKYEQPLVWDETTSSARPHDAPGTVEALEGRFMVDAVEIGPDGDVLAEGPLEGTTAFTHLVEHVRPYSPEWAEGVCDVSAERIRRIANEYIDHAKVGATIDIDGRTLPHRPVAITLGKTVNNGWGGFECCWARTVMATLVGALEVPGGTIGTTIRLTRPMAHRHESVKAGPDGCMHYPLNPTDKGHWSPQPNIRNAYRTMVPLAADGPWSQALGPTHFSWLFLDDTPEGLPRVTLPEVWFVYRTNPGISFWDTAALGEKMARFPFVVAFAYTHDETNHFADILLPDATDLESLQLWRVGGTKYQESFWDHQGFALRQPAVAPHGQARDFTDIATELAHRTGLAEKYYAAINKGAGGVPLASEHGDFSLDVHERHDRERIWDAVCRAASAEVSDGRDAHGLDWWKEHGLATKPFPRGEWYLLPTMIRHGLRFELPYQERLLRVGTELGRRLHEHGMHWWDTQLKEYQGLPVWKDFPALWEAVIGHTGGRAADYPFWLLTARSMQYAWGANAGNQLMHEVADNITGHRGVVINAGAAAKLGIADGDAIEITTPKRKVRGRAVVRQGIRPDTLLAIGQFDHWATPLAKDFGVASMNSLATMSLELTDATGSGADIVRVKLERAVQGVAS
;
A
#
# COMPACT_ATOMS: atom_id res chain seq x y z
N ILE A 1 26.08 3.95 13.53
CA ILE A 1 27.24 4.76 13.14
C ILE A 1 27.53 4.51 11.68
N ARG A 2 27.75 5.55 10.94
CA ARG A 2 28.01 5.50 9.51
C ARG A 2 29.34 6.18 9.22
N HIS A 3 30.04 5.68 8.24
CA HIS A 3 31.31 6.23 7.82
C HIS A 3 31.12 7.15 6.62
N ALA A 4 31.56 8.41 6.74
CA ALA A 4 31.81 9.27 5.61
C ALA A 4 33.29 9.13 5.25
N GLY A 5 33.64 8.24 4.35
CA GLY A 5 35.01 8.17 3.82
C GLY A 5 35.38 9.45 3.08
N SER A 6 36.68 9.81 3.08
CA SER A 6 37.17 11.02 2.43
C SER A 6 36.81 11.15 0.94
N ASP A 7 36.54 10.03 0.28
CA ASP A 7 36.17 9.95 -1.13
C ASP A 7 34.69 9.68 -1.33
N GLN A 8 33.96 9.44 -0.26
CA GLN A 8 32.55 9.03 -0.35
C GLN A 8 31.65 10.21 -0.04
N LYS A 9 30.82 10.48 -1.00
CA LYS A 9 29.74 11.47 -0.88
C LYS A 9 28.55 10.95 -0.07
N TYR A 10 28.65 9.74 0.51
CA TYR A 10 27.53 9.01 1.10
C TYR A 10 27.95 8.33 2.39
N GLU A 11 27.04 8.27 3.31
CA GLU A 11 27.17 7.48 4.52
C GLU A 11 27.08 5.99 4.20
N GLN A 12 28.10 5.22 4.57
CA GLN A 12 28.03 3.76 4.50
C GLN A 12 27.72 3.16 5.87
N PRO A 13 26.81 2.17 5.97
CA PRO A 13 26.69 1.36 7.16
C PRO A 13 28.01 0.64 7.48
N LEU A 14 28.37 0.61 8.75
CA LEU A 14 29.53 -0.11 9.24
C LEU A 14 29.11 -1.39 9.94
N VAL A 15 29.95 -2.40 9.86
CA VAL A 15 29.89 -3.63 10.64
C VAL A 15 31.17 -3.77 11.45
N TRP A 16 31.11 -4.42 12.60
CA TRP A 16 32.29 -4.79 13.34
C TRP A 16 32.84 -6.11 12.79
N ASP A 17 34.08 -6.10 12.32
CA ASP A 17 34.74 -7.29 11.81
C ASP A 17 35.48 -7.99 12.94
N GLU A 18 35.09 -9.18 13.31
CA GLU A 18 35.69 -9.97 14.39
C GLU A 18 37.12 -10.38 14.08
N THR A 19 37.47 -10.52 12.79
CA THR A 19 38.84 -10.94 12.40
C THR A 19 39.86 -9.83 12.56
N THR A 20 39.49 -8.60 12.27
CA THR A 20 40.34 -7.43 12.36
C THR A 20 40.13 -6.62 13.62
N SER A 21 39.09 -6.93 14.41
CA SER A 21 38.65 -6.18 15.58
C SER A 21 38.50 -4.67 15.26
N SER A 22 37.87 -4.37 14.14
CA SER A 22 37.66 -3.00 13.67
C SER A 22 36.37 -2.84 12.91
N ALA A 23 35.86 -1.62 12.82
CA ALA A 23 34.73 -1.30 11.97
C ALA A 23 35.14 -1.27 10.51
N ARG A 24 34.33 -1.90 9.66
CA ARG A 24 34.52 -1.92 8.21
C ARG A 24 33.21 -1.60 7.49
N PRO A 25 33.24 -1.09 6.26
CA PRO A 25 32.06 -0.99 5.44
C PRO A 25 31.34 -2.35 5.32
N HIS A 26 30.02 -2.33 5.38
CA HIS A 26 29.18 -3.55 5.39
C HIS A 26 29.39 -4.45 4.17
N ASP A 27 29.87 -3.91 3.07
CA ASP A 27 30.14 -4.61 1.79
C ASP A 27 31.61 -4.96 1.58
N ALA A 28 32.48 -4.71 2.57
CA ALA A 28 33.91 -4.98 2.47
C ALA A 28 34.16 -6.50 2.37
N PRO A 29 34.98 -6.96 1.39
CA PRO A 29 35.24 -8.38 1.21
C PRO A 29 35.97 -9.01 2.41
N GLY A 30 35.59 -10.25 2.75
CA GLY A 30 36.23 -11.05 3.82
C GLY A 30 35.95 -10.59 5.22
N THR A 31 34.91 -9.78 5.41
CA THR A 31 34.46 -9.36 6.75
C THR A 31 33.70 -10.51 7.43
N VAL A 32 33.99 -10.73 8.71
CA VAL A 32 33.23 -11.62 9.59
C VAL A 32 32.50 -10.73 10.61
N GLU A 33 31.22 -10.49 10.32
CA GLU A 33 30.46 -9.51 11.08
C GLU A 33 30.08 -10.02 12.47
N ALA A 34 30.36 -9.23 13.50
CA ALA A 34 29.80 -9.46 14.82
C ALA A 34 28.29 -9.27 14.81
N LEU A 35 27.56 -10.28 15.25
CA LEU A 35 26.10 -10.22 15.31
C LEU A 35 25.64 -9.32 16.48
N GLU A 36 26.22 -9.50 17.65
CA GLU A 36 25.90 -8.73 18.85
C GLU A 36 27.13 -7.96 19.35
N GLY A 37 26.90 -6.87 20.04
CA GLY A 37 27.94 -6.13 20.77
C GLY A 37 27.82 -4.62 20.67
N ARG A 38 28.66 -4.00 21.49
CA ARG A 38 28.90 -2.55 21.52
C ARG A 38 30.39 -2.34 21.38
N PHE A 39 30.78 -1.50 20.48
CA PHE A 39 32.16 -1.32 20.07
C PHE A 39 32.52 0.15 19.97
N MET A 40 33.71 0.51 20.36
CA MET A 40 34.26 1.84 20.09
C MET A 40 34.73 1.88 18.64
N VAL A 41 34.18 2.79 17.87
CA VAL A 41 34.42 2.93 16.43
C VAL A 41 34.97 4.32 16.18
N ASP A 42 36.08 4.40 15.45
CA ASP A 42 36.58 5.67 14.93
C ASP A 42 35.75 6.06 13.72
N ALA A 43 34.80 6.95 13.91
CA ALA A 43 33.78 7.27 12.95
C ALA A 43 33.33 8.73 13.02
N VAL A 44 32.53 9.12 12.06
CA VAL A 44 31.86 10.41 12.00
C VAL A 44 30.36 10.21 12.15
N GLU A 45 29.75 10.90 13.10
CA GLU A 45 28.30 10.99 13.19
C GLU A 45 27.83 12.20 12.39
N ILE A 46 26.94 11.94 11.44
CA ILE A 46 26.43 12.97 10.55
C ILE A 46 24.95 13.22 10.84
N GLY A 47 24.61 14.47 11.05
CA GLY A 47 23.24 14.93 11.26
C GLY A 47 22.37 14.86 10.01
N PRO A 48 21.06 15.09 10.16
CA PRO A 48 20.09 15.03 9.05
C PRO A 48 20.40 15.98 7.89
N ASP A 49 21.00 17.11 8.18
CA ASP A 49 21.39 18.13 7.20
C ASP A 49 22.77 17.92 6.57
N GLY A 50 23.46 16.84 6.98
CA GLY A 50 24.80 16.52 6.51
C GLY A 50 25.91 17.17 7.36
N ASP A 51 25.55 17.81 8.47
CA ASP A 51 26.51 18.40 9.39
C ASP A 51 27.18 17.33 10.25
N VAL A 52 28.47 17.48 10.54
CA VAL A 52 29.18 16.60 11.46
C VAL A 52 28.74 16.93 12.89
N LEU A 53 28.09 15.95 13.56
CA LEU A 53 27.64 16.08 14.94
C LEU A 53 28.73 15.68 15.94
N ALA A 54 29.46 14.61 15.62
CA ALA A 54 30.57 14.11 16.43
C ALA A 54 31.62 13.44 15.54
N GLU A 55 32.87 13.44 15.97
CA GLU A 55 33.99 12.81 15.27
C GLU A 55 34.92 12.18 16.28
N GLY A 56 35.47 11.00 15.93
CA GLY A 56 36.42 10.27 16.73
C GLY A 56 35.87 8.95 17.25
N PRO A 57 36.41 8.44 18.38
CA PRO A 57 35.92 7.19 18.93
C PRO A 57 34.49 7.34 19.49
N LEU A 58 33.51 6.76 18.79
CA LEU A 58 32.11 6.74 19.16
C LEU A 58 31.68 5.31 19.50
N GLU A 59 30.82 5.15 20.52
CA GLU A 59 30.24 3.85 20.80
C GLU A 59 29.17 3.49 19.73
N GLY A 60 29.41 2.39 19.01
CA GLY A 60 28.47 1.81 18.07
C GLY A 60 27.84 0.54 18.62
N THR A 61 26.54 0.39 18.46
CA THR A 61 25.78 -0.82 18.82
C THR A 61 25.35 -1.53 17.55
N THR A 62 25.46 -2.87 17.49
CA THR A 62 24.98 -3.61 16.33
C THR A 62 23.44 -3.55 16.23
N ALA A 63 22.92 -3.58 15.03
CA ALA A 63 21.47 -3.57 14.79
C ALA A 63 20.76 -4.76 15.46
N PHE A 64 21.42 -5.91 15.51
CA PHE A 64 20.86 -7.09 16.17
C PHE A 64 20.81 -6.95 17.69
N THR A 65 21.81 -6.33 18.32
CA THR A 65 21.76 -5.98 19.75
C THR A 65 20.57 -5.06 20.04
N HIS A 66 20.36 -4.04 19.21
CA HIS A 66 19.18 -3.17 19.33
C HIS A 66 17.88 -3.99 19.23
N LEU A 67 17.78 -4.95 18.30
CA LEU A 67 16.61 -5.81 18.18
C LEU A 67 16.39 -6.65 19.44
N VAL A 68 17.44 -7.31 19.96
CA VAL A 68 17.34 -8.16 21.16
C VAL A 68 16.86 -7.35 22.38
N GLU A 69 17.43 -6.17 22.56
CA GLU A 69 17.04 -5.27 23.65
C GLU A 69 15.60 -4.76 23.49
N HIS A 70 15.22 -4.41 22.25
CA HIS A 70 13.91 -3.88 21.92
C HIS A 70 12.79 -4.90 22.14
N VAL A 71 12.99 -6.17 21.76
CA VAL A 71 11.94 -7.19 21.88
C VAL A 71 11.82 -7.80 23.27
N ARG A 72 12.79 -7.57 24.15
CA ARG A 72 12.84 -8.16 25.50
C ARG A 72 11.56 -7.95 26.33
N PRO A 73 10.90 -6.77 26.31
CA PRO A 73 9.65 -6.56 27.03
C PRO A 73 8.46 -7.33 26.45
N TYR A 74 8.52 -7.72 25.19
CA TYR A 74 7.40 -8.33 24.45
C TYR A 74 7.49 -9.86 24.52
N SER A 75 7.45 -10.41 25.74
CA SER A 75 7.50 -11.85 25.95
C SER A 75 6.21 -12.53 25.45
N PRO A 76 6.23 -13.87 25.23
CA PRO A 76 5.01 -14.62 24.93
C PRO A 76 3.92 -14.49 25.99
N GLU A 77 4.29 -14.33 27.27
CA GLU A 77 3.35 -14.09 28.37
C GLU A 77 2.70 -12.71 28.28
N TRP A 78 3.48 -11.69 27.93
CA TRP A 78 2.93 -10.36 27.62
C TRP A 78 1.95 -10.44 26.44
N ALA A 79 2.35 -11.14 25.37
CA ALA A 79 1.53 -11.26 24.16
C ALA A 79 0.23 -12.04 24.44
N GLU A 80 0.26 -13.07 25.30
CA GLU A 80 -0.94 -13.79 25.74
C GLU A 80 -1.97 -12.83 26.35
N GLY A 81 -1.51 -11.91 27.21
CA GLY A 81 -2.38 -10.91 27.81
C GLY A 81 -2.99 -9.92 26.84
N VAL A 82 -2.35 -9.73 25.66
CA VAL A 82 -2.80 -8.77 24.63
C VAL A 82 -3.72 -9.42 23.59
N CYS A 83 -3.38 -10.64 23.13
CA CYS A 83 -4.03 -11.24 21.96
C CYS A 83 -4.84 -12.52 22.27
N ASP A 84 -4.91 -12.96 23.53
CA ASP A 84 -5.58 -14.21 23.97
C ASP A 84 -5.06 -15.48 23.27
N VAL A 85 -3.83 -15.44 22.78
CA VAL A 85 -3.12 -16.63 22.29
C VAL A 85 -2.14 -17.08 23.36
N SER A 86 -2.25 -18.33 23.85
CA SER A 86 -1.41 -18.78 24.97
C SER A 86 0.08 -18.67 24.65
N ALA A 87 0.88 -18.31 25.65
CA ALA A 87 2.34 -18.20 25.54
C ALA A 87 2.98 -19.50 25.03
N GLU A 88 2.45 -20.66 25.45
CA GLU A 88 2.86 -21.96 24.94
C GLU A 88 2.66 -22.09 23.43
N ARG A 89 1.49 -21.69 22.94
CA ARG A 89 1.19 -21.74 21.49
C ARG A 89 2.07 -20.77 20.71
N ILE A 90 2.32 -19.58 21.24
CA ILE A 90 3.22 -18.58 20.61
C ILE A 90 4.62 -19.17 20.47
N ARG A 91 5.17 -19.76 21.55
CA ARG A 91 6.49 -20.43 21.52
C ARG A 91 6.52 -21.59 20.53
N ARG A 92 5.48 -22.43 20.54
CA ARG A 92 5.39 -23.55 19.59
C ARG A 92 5.44 -23.07 18.16
N ILE A 93 4.65 -22.06 17.78
CA ILE A 93 4.62 -21.52 16.43
C ILE A 93 5.96 -20.90 16.05
N ALA A 94 6.60 -20.17 16.98
CA ALA A 94 7.92 -19.57 16.74
C ALA A 94 9.00 -20.64 16.50
N ASN A 95 9.01 -21.71 17.29
CA ASN A 95 9.93 -22.83 17.11
C ASN A 95 9.66 -23.57 15.80
N GLU A 96 8.40 -23.89 15.50
CA GLU A 96 8.02 -24.51 14.24
C GLU A 96 8.45 -23.65 13.03
N TYR A 97 8.30 -22.31 13.12
CA TYR A 97 8.75 -21.40 12.08
C TYR A 97 10.27 -21.48 11.85
N ILE A 98 11.07 -21.51 12.92
CA ILE A 98 12.53 -21.63 12.83
C ILE A 98 12.93 -23.02 12.31
N ASP A 99 12.37 -24.09 12.86
CA ASP A 99 12.71 -25.47 12.49
C ASP A 99 12.37 -25.77 11.02
N HIS A 100 11.22 -25.27 10.57
CA HIS A 100 10.78 -25.45 9.20
C HIS A 100 11.42 -24.49 8.20
N ALA A 101 12.08 -23.42 8.65
CA ALA A 101 12.79 -22.50 7.77
C ALA A 101 13.96 -23.17 7.02
N LYS A 102 14.46 -24.30 7.52
CA LYS A 102 15.52 -25.10 6.90
C LYS A 102 16.72 -24.22 6.49
N VAL A 103 17.20 -23.39 7.42
CA VAL A 103 18.34 -22.50 7.18
C VAL A 103 19.52 -23.30 6.65
N GLY A 104 20.15 -22.85 5.54
CA GLY A 104 21.20 -23.56 4.84
C GLY A 104 20.74 -24.47 3.70
N ALA A 105 19.44 -24.86 3.66
CA ALA A 105 18.93 -25.68 2.55
C ALA A 105 18.88 -24.91 1.22
N THR A 106 19.03 -25.66 0.13
CA THR A 106 18.96 -25.15 -1.26
C THR A 106 17.97 -25.96 -2.09
N ILE A 107 17.55 -25.38 -3.21
CA ILE A 107 16.70 -26.01 -4.23
C ILE A 107 17.17 -25.62 -5.61
N ASP A 108 17.12 -26.53 -6.56
CA ASP A 108 17.41 -26.22 -7.97
C ASP A 108 16.11 -25.89 -8.71
N ILE A 109 16.06 -24.72 -9.31
CA ILE A 109 14.95 -24.25 -10.16
C ILE A 109 15.54 -23.74 -11.46
N ASP A 110 15.14 -24.33 -12.57
CA ASP A 110 15.58 -23.98 -13.94
C ASP A 110 17.12 -23.94 -14.06
N GLY A 111 17.81 -24.91 -13.43
CA GLY A 111 19.26 -25.03 -13.43
C GLY A 111 20.01 -24.03 -12.55
N ARG A 112 19.30 -23.36 -11.65
CA ARG A 112 19.87 -22.44 -10.64
C ARG A 112 19.70 -23.01 -9.25
N THR A 113 20.77 -23.08 -8.51
CA THR A 113 20.75 -23.42 -7.10
C THR A 113 20.41 -22.18 -6.28
N LEU A 114 19.26 -22.19 -5.61
CA LEU A 114 18.71 -21.08 -4.82
C LEU A 114 18.61 -21.49 -3.35
N PRO A 115 18.74 -20.55 -2.39
CA PRO A 115 18.35 -20.82 -1.01
C PRO A 115 16.89 -21.25 -0.94
N HIS A 116 16.58 -22.21 -0.09
CA HIS A 116 15.22 -22.71 0.11
C HIS A 116 14.77 -22.50 1.56
N ARG A 117 13.72 -21.73 1.75
CA ARG A 117 13.14 -21.41 3.08
C ARG A 117 11.63 -21.61 3.02
N PRO A 118 11.14 -22.84 3.28
CA PRO A 118 9.72 -23.18 3.12
C PRO A 118 8.85 -22.65 4.27
N VAL A 119 9.04 -21.39 4.63
CA VAL A 119 8.24 -20.67 5.62
C VAL A 119 7.92 -19.27 5.11
N ALA A 120 6.65 -18.87 5.25
CA ALA A 120 6.20 -17.56 4.83
C ALA A 120 5.22 -16.97 5.86
N ILE A 121 5.25 -15.65 6.02
CA ILE A 121 4.29 -14.91 6.83
C ILE A 121 3.51 -14.00 5.89
N THR A 122 2.20 -14.19 5.83
CA THR A 122 1.28 -13.35 5.07
C THR A 122 0.48 -12.45 6.01
N LEU A 123 0.14 -11.27 5.54
CA LEU A 123 -0.72 -10.32 6.25
C LEU A 123 -1.98 -10.06 5.42
N GLY A 124 -3.13 -10.01 6.10
CA GLY A 124 -4.38 -9.58 5.49
C GLY A 124 -4.41 -8.06 5.30
N LYS A 125 -5.25 -7.58 4.37
CA LYS A 125 -5.36 -6.14 4.08
C LYS A 125 -5.81 -5.31 5.28
N THR A 126 -6.71 -5.81 6.09
CA THR A 126 -7.17 -5.13 7.31
C THR A 126 -6.02 -4.87 8.29
N VAL A 127 -5.04 -5.77 8.32
CA VAL A 127 -3.87 -5.61 9.21
C VAL A 127 -2.88 -4.60 8.64
N ASN A 128 -2.61 -4.62 7.35
CA ASN A 128 -1.49 -3.88 6.75
C ASN A 128 -1.88 -2.56 6.07
N ASN A 129 -3.15 -2.23 5.99
CA ASN A 129 -3.61 -0.98 5.38
C ASN A 129 -4.10 0.06 6.40
N GLY A 130 -4.40 -0.37 7.64
CA GLY A 130 -4.91 0.49 8.69
C GLY A 130 -3.85 1.02 9.64
N TRP A 131 -4.29 1.66 10.68
CA TRP A 131 -3.47 2.18 11.77
C TRP A 131 -2.60 1.07 12.40
N GLY A 132 -1.27 1.28 12.44
CA GLY A 132 -0.32 0.26 12.88
C GLY A 132 0.01 -0.82 11.84
N GLY A 133 -0.55 -0.75 10.63
CA GLY A 133 -0.27 -1.73 9.58
C GLY A 133 1.17 -1.68 9.08
N PHE A 134 1.78 -0.51 9.05
CA PHE A 134 3.20 -0.34 8.75
C PHE A 134 4.08 -1.13 9.71
N GLU A 135 3.80 -1.03 11.02
CA GLU A 135 4.53 -1.75 12.07
C GLU A 135 4.40 -3.27 11.92
N CYS A 136 3.20 -3.76 11.61
CA CYS A 136 2.98 -5.19 11.35
C CYS A 136 3.76 -5.67 10.12
N CYS A 137 3.78 -4.90 9.04
CA CYS A 137 4.55 -5.23 7.83
C CYS A 137 6.04 -5.25 8.11
N TRP A 138 6.53 -4.31 8.91
CA TRP A 138 7.92 -4.22 9.27
C TRP A 138 8.34 -5.37 10.20
N ALA A 139 7.56 -5.67 11.24
CA ALA A 139 7.80 -6.82 12.13
C ALA A 139 7.85 -8.15 11.35
N ARG A 140 6.92 -8.35 10.41
CA ARG A 140 6.95 -9.51 9.50
C ARG A 140 8.25 -9.57 8.70
N THR A 141 8.72 -8.44 8.19
CA THR A 141 9.96 -8.36 7.40
C THR A 141 11.18 -8.69 8.26
N VAL A 142 11.22 -8.19 9.51
CA VAL A 142 12.26 -8.57 10.49
C VAL A 142 12.28 -10.08 10.69
N MET A 143 11.13 -10.70 10.97
CA MET A 143 11.04 -12.15 11.18
C MET A 143 11.50 -12.95 9.95
N ALA A 144 11.11 -12.54 8.75
CA ALA A 144 11.52 -13.20 7.52
C ALA A 144 13.03 -13.05 7.26
N THR A 145 13.61 -11.89 7.59
CA THR A 145 15.06 -11.64 7.47
C THR A 145 15.88 -12.53 8.40
N LEU A 146 15.42 -12.71 9.66
CA LEU A 146 16.12 -13.52 10.66
C LEU A 146 16.35 -14.97 10.24
N VAL A 147 15.50 -15.53 9.42
CA VAL A 147 15.65 -16.90 8.88
C VAL A 147 16.06 -16.92 7.40
N GLY A 148 16.30 -15.77 6.80
CA GLY A 148 16.65 -15.65 5.39
C GLY A 148 15.52 -16.02 4.42
N ALA A 149 14.25 -15.84 4.82
CA ALA A 149 13.06 -16.22 4.06
C ALA A 149 12.51 -15.11 3.16
N LEU A 150 13.28 -14.05 2.88
CA LEU A 150 12.88 -13.00 1.95
C LEU A 150 13.38 -13.29 0.53
N GLU A 151 12.49 -13.21 -0.45
CA GLU A 151 12.80 -13.30 -1.87
C GLU A 151 13.54 -14.57 -2.27
N VAL A 152 13.17 -15.67 -1.65
CA VAL A 152 13.69 -17.02 -1.91
C VAL A 152 12.55 -18.02 -2.09
N PRO A 153 12.77 -19.16 -2.79
CA PRO A 153 11.79 -20.24 -2.91
C PRO A 153 11.26 -20.71 -1.56
N GLY A 154 9.93 -20.80 -1.45
CA GLY A 154 9.23 -21.20 -0.23
C GLY A 154 9.05 -20.07 0.79
N GLY A 155 9.78 -18.98 0.65
CA GLY A 155 9.73 -17.84 1.54
C GLY A 155 8.73 -16.76 1.16
N THR A 156 8.87 -15.61 1.80
CA THR A 156 8.02 -14.44 1.55
C THR A 156 8.57 -13.63 0.38
N ILE A 157 7.77 -13.45 -0.66
CA ILE A 157 8.06 -12.49 -1.71
C ILE A 157 7.57 -11.11 -1.23
N GLY A 158 8.54 -10.21 -0.95
CA GLY A 158 8.29 -9.06 -0.08
C GLY A 158 7.58 -7.91 -0.73
N THR A 159 7.90 -7.54 -1.95
CA THR A 159 7.46 -6.26 -2.47
C THR A 159 6.26 -6.32 -3.38
N THR A 160 5.46 -5.28 -3.32
CA THR A 160 4.41 -5.07 -4.31
C THR A 160 5.03 -4.69 -5.65
N ILE A 161 4.80 -5.54 -6.64
CA ILE A 161 5.16 -5.25 -8.01
C ILE A 161 4.01 -4.45 -8.62
N ARG A 162 4.32 -3.40 -9.34
CA ARG A 162 3.30 -2.72 -10.12
C ARG A 162 2.78 -3.68 -11.20
N LEU A 163 1.48 -3.85 -11.27
CA LEU A 163 0.83 -4.73 -12.25
C LEU A 163 1.18 -4.41 -13.71
N THR A 164 1.60 -3.17 -13.96
CA THR A 164 1.96 -2.67 -15.30
C THR A 164 3.44 -2.80 -15.65
N ARG A 165 4.26 -3.37 -14.77
CA ARG A 165 5.71 -3.52 -15.02
C ARG A 165 6.13 -4.97 -14.94
N PRO A 166 6.99 -5.45 -15.85
CA PRO A 166 7.49 -6.82 -15.81
C PRO A 166 8.43 -7.06 -14.63
N MET A 167 8.63 -8.31 -14.25
CA MET A 167 9.58 -8.71 -13.21
C MET A 167 10.99 -8.23 -13.49
N ALA A 168 11.41 -8.18 -14.75
CA ALA A 168 12.71 -7.67 -15.17
C ALA A 168 13.00 -6.26 -14.62
N HIS A 169 12.00 -5.37 -14.60
CA HIS A 169 12.18 -4.03 -14.02
C HIS A 169 12.44 -4.06 -12.50
N ARG A 170 11.99 -5.09 -11.82
CA ARG A 170 12.29 -5.32 -10.43
C ARG A 170 13.77 -5.64 -10.23
N HIS A 171 14.31 -6.49 -11.09
CA HIS A 171 15.75 -6.83 -11.10
C HIS A 171 16.61 -5.63 -11.48
N GLU A 172 16.18 -4.83 -12.43
CA GLU A 172 16.88 -3.60 -12.81
C GLU A 172 16.94 -2.55 -11.69
N SER A 173 15.93 -2.51 -10.83
CA SER A 173 15.90 -1.59 -9.69
C SER A 173 16.78 -2.04 -8.52
N VAL A 174 17.23 -3.29 -8.51
CA VAL A 174 18.14 -3.82 -7.48
C VAL A 174 19.58 -3.48 -7.86
N LYS A 175 19.97 -2.26 -7.54
CA LYS A 175 21.34 -1.77 -7.76
C LYS A 175 21.87 -1.21 -6.45
N ALA A 176 23.17 -1.35 -6.26
CA ALA A 176 23.82 -0.66 -5.16
C ALA A 176 23.75 0.85 -5.39
N GLY A 177 23.23 1.56 -4.42
CA GLY A 177 23.38 3.02 -4.34
C GLY A 177 24.83 3.37 -4.02
N PRO A 178 25.13 4.68 -4.01
CA PRO A 178 26.47 5.15 -3.68
C PRO A 178 26.90 4.83 -2.24
N ASP A 179 25.92 4.59 -1.37
CA ASP A 179 26.10 4.17 0.02
C ASP A 179 26.23 2.63 0.17
N GLY A 180 26.31 1.89 -0.95
CA GLY A 180 26.35 0.44 -0.95
C GLY A 180 25.05 -0.26 -0.61
N CYS A 181 23.98 0.48 -0.29
CA CYS A 181 22.66 -0.06 -0.01
C CYS A 181 21.82 -0.19 -1.28
N MET A 182 20.79 -1.01 -1.22
CA MET A 182 19.88 -1.20 -2.34
C MET A 182 19.17 0.11 -2.72
N HIS A 183 19.24 0.44 -4.01
CA HIS A 183 18.52 1.57 -4.58
C HIS A 183 17.24 1.08 -5.27
N TYR A 184 16.13 1.65 -4.87
CA TYR A 184 14.85 1.44 -5.53
C TYR A 184 14.21 2.78 -5.92
N PRO A 185 14.24 3.16 -7.18
CA PRO A 185 13.59 4.38 -7.65
C PRO A 185 12.07 4.20 -7.63
N LEU A 186 11.43 4.63 -6.57
CA LEU A 186 9.97 4.61 -6.45
C LEU A 186 9.32 5.55 -7.47
N ASN A 187 9.99 6.63 -7.78
CA ASN A 187 9.56 7.58 -8.80
C ASN A 187 10.76 7.91 -9.72
N PRO A 188 10.82 7.32 -10.92
CA PRO A 188 11.92 7.57 -11.84
C PRO A 188 11.99 9.01 -12.36
N THR A 189 10.94 9.81 -12.16
CA THR A 189 10.92 11.24 -12.50
C THR A 189 11.43 12.11 -11.37
N ASP A 190 11.58 11.57 -10.17
CA ASP A 190 12.11 12.31 -9.03
C ASP A 190 13.64 12.38 -9.12
N LYS A 191 14.12 13.49 -9.63
CA LYS A 191 15.56 13.76 -9.79
C LYS A 191 16.31 13.82 -8.45
N GLY A 192 15.60 13.98 -7.35
CA GLY A 192 16.16 13.99 -6.00
C GLY A 192 16.24 12.62 -5.35
N HIS A 193 15.83 11.58 -6.03
CA HIS A 193 15.69 10.25 -5.46
C HIS A 193 17.02 9.67 -5.00
N TRP A 194 18.06 9.80 -5.79
CA TRP A 194 19.44 9.52 -5.42
C TRP A 194 20.30 10.76 -5.62
N SER A 195 20.27 11.58 -4.61
CA SER A 195 21.29 12.60 -4.46
C SER A 195 22.57 11.97 -3.89
N PRO A 196 23.75 12.40 -4.32
CA PRO A 196 25.00 12.08 -3.64
C PRO A 196 25.02 12.49 -2.16
N GLN A 197 24.14 13.32 -1.73
CA GLN A 197 23.95 13.72 -0.35
C GLN A 197 23.01 12.74 0.34
N PRO A 198 23.21 12.43 1.62
CA PRO A 198 22.23 11.67 2.39
C PRO A 198 20.84 12.30 2.22
N ASN A 199 19.90 11.53 1.72
CA ASN A 199 18.64 12.09 1.27
C ASN A 199 17.62 12.25 2.41
N ILE A 200 18.09 12.59 3.59
CA ILE A 200 17.26 12.79 4.77
C ILE A 200 16.28 13.94 4.53
N ARG A 201 16.71 15.00 3.88
CA ARG A 201 15.81 16.12 3.53
C ARG A 201 14.65 15.69 2.66
N ASN A 202 14.86 14.74 1.76
CA ASN A 202 13.80 14.25 0.91
C ASN A 202 12.97 13.13 1.58
N ALA A 203 13.54 12.44 2.57
CA ALA A 203 12.84 11.36 3.24
C ALA A 203 11.64 11.87 4.05
N TYR A 204 11.80 12.93 4.85
CA TYR A 204 10.67 13.44 5.63
C TYR A 204 9.62 14.16 4.78
N ARG A 205 9.95 14.61 3.58
CA ARG A 205 8.95 15.09 2.62
C ARG A 205 7.94 14.02 2.23
N THR A 206 8.36 12.76 2.26
CA THR A 206 7.49 11.63 1.94
C THR A 206 6.96 10.91 3.17
N MET A 207 7.53 11.18 4.34
CA MET A 207 7.17 10.51 5.59
C MET A 207 6.17 11.27 6.46
N VAL A 208 5.91 12.53 6.13
CA VAL A 208 4.80 13.28 6.73
C VAL A 208 3.70 13.37 5.69
N PRO A 209 2.78 12.41 5.68
CA PRO A 209 1.76 12.35 4.64
C PRO A 209 0.87 13.57 4.62
N LEU A 210 0.89 14.33 5.67
CA LEU A 210 0.03 15.47 5.87
C LEU A 210 0.75 16.83 5.74
N ALA A 211 2.04 16.84 5.49
CA ALA A 211 2.74 18.10 5.31
C ALA A 211 2.45 18.68 3.94
N ALA A 212 1.75 19.79 3.91
CA ALA A 212 1.67 20.67 2.75
C ALA A 212 3.00 21.41 2.55
N ASP A 213 3.13 22.19 1.50
CA ASP A 213 4.28 23.04 1.27
C ASP A 213 4.57 23.90 2.51
N GLY A 214 5.77 23.75 3.06
CA GLY A 214 6.19 24.48 4.24
C GLY A 214 7.69 24.35 4.45
N PRO A 215 8.25 25.05 5.44
CA PRO A 215 9.70 25.07 5.67
C PRO A 215 10.27 23.72 6.10
N TRP A 216 9.44 22.80 6.61
CA TRP A 216 9.81 21.45 7.03
C TRP A 216 9.59 20.41 5.94
N SER A 217 8.69 20.67 5.00
CA SER A 217 8.36 19.74 3.93
C SER A 217 7.89 20.50 2.70
N GLN A 218 8.39 20.15 1.55
CA GLN A 218 7.84 20.65 0.27
C GLN A 218 6.74 19.75 -0.28
N ALA A 219 6.05 19.10 0.63
CA ALA A 219 5.69 17.99 0.27
C ALA A 219 4.69 17.51 -0.49
N LEU A 220 3.88 17.46 0.09
CA LEU A 220 2.86 16.53 -0.24
C LEU A 220 1.61 17.26 -0.72
N GLY A 221 1.65 18.54 -0.74
CA GLY A 221 0.64 19.42 -1.27
C GLY A 221 -0.65 18.75 -1.76
N PRO A 222 -1.04 18.96 -3.00
CA PRO A 222 -2.28 18.39 -3.55
C PRO A 222 -2.32 16.86 -3.67
N THR A 223 -1.22 16.16 -3.43
CA THR A 223 -1.20 14.69 -3.48
C THR A 223 -1.83 14.02 -2.28
N HIS A 224 -2.00 14.74 -1.17
CA HIS A 224 -2.76 14.25 -0.02
C HIS A 224 -4.19 14.75 -0.07
N PHE A 225 -4.94 14.07 -0.86
CA PHE A 225 -6.36 14.29 -1.06
C PHE A 225 -7.16 14.37 0.26
N SER A 226 -6.77 13.61 1.27
CA SER A 226 -7.41 13.65 2.58
C SER A 226 -7.40 15.01 3.26
N TRP A 227 -6.40 15.86 3.02
CA TRP A 227 -6.37 17.23 3.55
C TRP A 227 -7.50 18.11 3.06
N LEU A 228 -7.93 17.88 1.82
CA LEU A 228 -9.04 18.62 1.24
C LEU A 228 -10.35 18.35 1.98
N PHE A 229 -10.40 17.29 2.75
CA PHE A 229 -11.58 16.81 3.46
C PHE A 229 -11.53 17.00 4.98
N LEU A 230 -10.46 17.56 5.53
CA LEU A 230 -10.44 17.99 6.92
C LEU A 230 -11.21 19.31 7.09
N ASP A 231 -11.96 19.44 8.19
CA ASP A 231 -12.68 20.68 8.49
C ASP A 231 -11.72 21.78 8.93
N ASP A 232 -10.75 21.40 9.75
CA ASP A 232 -9.73 22.30 10.28
C ASP A 232 -8.35 21.88 9.81
N THR A 233 -7.62 22.80 9.20
CA THR A 233 -6.20 22.62 8.96
C THR A 233 -5.46 22.77 10.27
N PRO A 234 -4.54 21.85 10.65
CA PRO A 234 -3.75 21.98 11.86
C PRO A 234 -3.03 23.34 11.92
N GLU A 235 -2.91 23.87 13.14
CA GLU A 235 -2.28 25.16 13.38
C GLU A 235 -0.88 25.21 12.75
N GLY A 236 -0.58 26.30 12.09
CA GLY A 236 0.70 26.52 11.40
C GLY A 236 0.79 25.97 9.98
N LEU A 237 -0.14 25.13 9.54
CA LEU A 237 -0.18 24.72 8.14
C LEU A 237 -0.92 25.73 7.27
N PRO A 238 -0.45 25.98 6.04
CA PRO A 238 -1.19 26.83 5.10
C PRO A 238 -2.53 26.17 4.78
N ARG A 239 -3.56 26.99 4.69
CA ARG A 239 -4.88 26.53 4.28
C ARG A 239 -4.81 25.94 2.87
N VAL A 240 -5.27 24.71 2.71
CA VAL A 240 -5.30 24.04 1.40
C VAL A 240 -6.35 24.72 0.51
N THR A 241 -5.92 25.16 -0.66
CA THR A 241 -6.84 25.69 -1.67
C THR A 241 -7.46 24.52 -2.43
N LEU A 242 -8.78 24.51 -2.53
CA LEU A 242 -9.47 23.51 -3.34
C LEU A 242 -9.07 23.67 -4.82
N PRO A 243 -8.83 22.58 -5.57
CA PRO A 243 -8.68 22.63 -7.00
C PRO A 243 -9.93 23.22 -7.67
N GLU A 244 -9.77 23.97 -8.74
CA GLU A 244 -10.90 24.51 -9.51
C GLU A 244 -11.69 23.43 -10.23
N VAL A 245 -11.00 22.38 -10.68
CA VAL A 245 -11.61 21.24 -11.36
C VAL A 245 -11.10 19.94 -10.75
N TRP A 246 -12.02 19.07 -10.43
CA TRP A 246 -11.70 17.71 -9.99
C TRP A 246 -12.16 16.70 -11.04
N PHE A 247 -11.22 15.95 -11.62
CA PHE A 247 -11.51 14.81 -12.49
C PHE A 247 -11.55 13.51 -11.66
N VAL A 248 -12.68 12.85 -11.66
CA VAL A 248 -12.89 11.57 -10.98
C VAL A 248 -12.95 10.46 -12.02
N TYR A 249 -12.00 9.52 -11.97
CA TYR A 249 -11.93 8.41 -12.91
C TYR A 249 -12.06 7.06 -12.19
N ARG A 250 -13.14 6.35 -12.43
CA ARG A 250 -13.41 4.98 -11.97
C ARG A 250 -13.05 4.73 -10.49
N THR A 251 -13.33 5.68 -9.62
CA THR A 251 -13.10 5.57 -8.18
C THR A 251 -14.30 6.08 -7.41
N ASN A 252 -14.56 5.51 -6.25
CA ASN A 252 -15.71 5.89 -5.42
C ASN A 252 -15.28 6.26 -3.98
N PRO A 253 -14.53 7.38 -3.81
CA PRO A 253 -14.14 7.84 -2.47
C PRO A 253 -15.36 8.15 -1.59
N GLY A 254 -16.52 8.48 -2.15
CA GLY A 254 -17.75 8.73 -1.41
C GLY A 254 -18.18 7.63 -0.44
N ILE A 255 -17.69 6.39 -0.65
CA ILE A 255 -17.92 5.26 0.27
C ILE A 255 -16.63 4.55 0.70
N SER A 256 -15.51 4.79 0.04
CA SER A 256 -14.24 4.13 0.36
C SER A 256 -13.38 4.88 1.37
N PHE A 257 -13.67 6.15 1.63
CA PHE A 257 -13.09 6.94 2.72
C PHE A 257 -13.89 6.77 4.01
N TRP A 258 -13.32 7.25 5.11
CA TRP A 258 -13.97 7.32 6.40
C TRP A 258 -15.00 8.45 6.46
N ASP A 259 -15.96 8.34 7.36
CA ASP A 259 -16.98 9.33 7.59
C ASP A 259 -17.74 9.74 6.32
N THR A 260 -18.33 8.74 5.68
CA THR A 260 -18.95 8.89 4.36
C THR A 260 -20.01 10.00 4.27
N ALA A 261 -20.73 10.29 5.38
CA ALA A 261 -21.70 11.38 5.41
C ALA A 261 -21.03 12.75 5.33
N ALA A 262 -20.02 13.00 6.17
CA ALA A 262 -19.27 14.26 6.14
C ALA A 262 -18.49 14.41 4.81
N LEU A 263 -18.02 13.31 4.24
CA LEU A 263 -17.31 13.33 2.98
C LEU A 263 -18.20 13.83 1.82
N GLY A 264 -19.45 13.41 1.76
CA GLY A 264 -20.40 13.90 0.76
C GLY A 264 -20.56 15.40 0.77
N GLU A 265 -20.73 16.00 1.97
CA GLU A 265 -20.80 17.46 2.12
C GLU A 265 -19.52 18.17 1.68
N LYS A 266 -18.37 17.57 1.93
CA LYS A 266 -17.06 18.11 1.54
C LYS A 266 -16.82 18.02 0.04
N MET A 267 -17.24 16.92 -0.57
CA MET A 267 -17.16 16.74 -2.04
C MET A 267 -18.00 17.80 -2.77
N ALA A 268 -19.14 18.16 -2.22
CA ALA A 268 -20.00 19.23 -2.76
C ALA A 268 -19.36 20.63 -2.71
N ARG A 269 -18.24 20.82 -2.02
CA ARG A 269 -17.50 22.09 -1.96
C ARG A 269 -16.60 22.32 -3.18
N PHE A 270 -16.31 21.30 -3.99
CA PHE A 270 -15.48 21.45 -5.18
C PHE A 270 -16.21 22.30 -6.23
N PRO A 271 -15.56 23.33 -6.82
CA PRO A 271 -16.21 24.25 -7.74
C PRO A 271 -16.73 23.56 -8.99
N PHE A 272 -16.02 22.54 -9.49
CA PHE A 272 -16.40 21.82 -10.70
C PHE A 272 -15.87 20.37 -10.68
N VAL A 273 -16.77 19.41 -10.76
CA VAL A 273 -16.45 17.97 -10.71
C VAL A 273 -16.86 17.30 -12.01
N VAL A 274 -15.92 16.66 -12.67
CA VAL A 274 -16.15 15.85 -13.87
C VAL A 274 -15.84 14.40 -13.56
N ALA A 275 -16.84 13.53 -13.67
CA ALA A 275 -16.67 12.10 -13.44
C ALA A 275 -16.67 11.30 -14.74
N PHE A 276 -15.80 10.32 -14.81
CA PHE A 276 -15.73 9.31 -15.87
C PHE A 276 -16.13 7.97 -15.25
N ALA A 277 -17.28 7.45 -15.63
CA ALA A 277 -17.80 6.26 -14.99
C ALA A 277 -18.71 5.45 -15.92
N TYR A 278 -18.73 4.16 -15.71
CA TYR A 278 -19.62 3.21 -16.40
C TYR A 278 -20.91 2.93 -15.62
N THR A 279 -21.01 3.45 -14.39
CA THR A 279 -22.20 3.33 -13.53
C THR A 279 -22.36 4.59 -12.69
N HIS A 280 -23.58 4.85 -12.27
CA HIS A 280 -23.83 5.85 -11.24
C HIS A 280 -23.39 5.31 -9.89
N ASP A 281 -22.67 6.14 -9.12
CA ASP A 281 -22.17 5.80 -7.79
C ASP A 281 -22.22 7.01 -6.84
N GLU A 282 -21.84 6.80 -5.60
CA GLU A 282 -21.91 7.80 -4.52
C GLU A 282 -21.01 9.00 -4.77
N THR A 283 -19.89 8.82 -5.45
CA THR A 283 -18.96 9.90 -5.77
C THR A 283 -19.43 10.70 -6.97
N ASN A 284 -19.77 10.01 -8.06
CA ASN A 284 -20.19 10.70 -9.27
C ASN A 284 -21.60 11.31 -9.16
N HIS A 285 -22.34 10.98 -8.08
CA HIS A 285 -23.56 11.67 -7.70
C HIS A 285 -23.32 13.19 -7.48
N PHE A 286 -22.14 13.58 -7.03
CA PHE A 286 -21.75 14.98 -6.82
C PHE A 286 -21.10 15.62 -8.05
N ALA A 287 -21.01 14.92 -9.18
CA ALA A 287 -20.40 15.46 -10.38
C ALA A 287 -21.32 16.44 -11.10
N ASP A 288 -20.76 17.56 -11.56
CA ASP A 288 -21.46 18.52 -12.42
C ASP A 288 -21.61 17.98 -13.83
N ILE A 289 -20.61 17.18 -14.27
CA ILE A 289 -20.66 16.46 -15.57
C ILE A 289 -20.28 15.01 -15.34
N LEU A 290 -21.13 14.11 -15.83
CA LEU A 290 -20.86 12.68 -15.92
C LEU A 290 -20.61 12.28 -17.37
N LEU A 291 -19.38 11.89 -17.67
CA LEU A 291 -18.99 11.37 -18.97
C LEU A 291 -19.04 9.84 -18.94
N PRO A 292 -19.96 9.21 -19.68
CA PRO A 292 -20.08 7.77 -19.66
C PRO A 292 -18.86 7.12 -20.32
N ASP A 293 -18.19 6.27 -19.54
CA ASP A 293 -17.01 5.52 -19.94
C ASP A 293 -17.42 4.10 -20.36
N ALA A 294 -16.76 3.58 -21.38
CA ALA A 294 -16.98 2.21 -21.83
C ALA A 294 -16.52 1.19 -20.78
N THR A 295 -17.27 0.13 -20.61
CA THR A 295 -16.91 -1.00 -19.75
C THR A 295 -15.73 -1.79 -20.32
N ASP A 296 -15.22 -2.74 -19.54
CA ASP A 296 -14.15 -3.62 -19.99
C ASP A 296 -14.54 -4.52 -21.18
N LEU A 297 -15.83 -4.80 -21.36
CA LEU A 297 -16.35 -5.53 -22.52
C LEU A 297 -16.51 -4.65 -23.77
N GLU A 298 -16.42 -3.34 -23.63
CA GLU A 298 -16.68 -2.34 -24.68
C GLU A 298 -15.42 -1.58 -25.09
N SER A 299 -14.27 -1.80 -24.43
CA SER A 299 -13.05 -0.99 -24.58
C SER A 299 -11.86 -1.80 -25.04
N LEU A 300 -10.93 -1.09 -25.70
CA LEU A 300 -9.67 -1.61 -26.21
C LEU A 300 -8.57 -1.30 -25.21
N GLN A 301 -7.78 -2.32 -24.82
CA GLN A 301 -6.62 -2.13 -23.94
C GLN A 301 -5.61 -3.26 -24.06
N LEU A 302 -4.33 -2.92 -24.02
CA LEU A 302 -3.25 -3.88 -23.91
C LEU A 302 -2.83 -4.04 -22.44
N TRP A 303 -2.72 -5.28 -21.97
CA TRP A 303 -2.34 -5.62 -20.60
C TRP A 303 -1.04 -6.39 -20.56
N ARG A 304 -0.18 -6.07 -19.61
CA ARG A 304 0.91 -6.98 -19.26
C ARG A 304 0.37 -8.22 -18.57
N VAL A 305 0.91 -9.38 -18.95
CA VAL A 305 0.55 -10.68 -18.39
C VAL A 305 1.82 -11.45 -18.03
N GLY A 306 1.74 -12.27 -17.00
CA GLY A 306 2.87 -13.03 -16.50
C GLY A 306 3.97 -12.17 -15.85
N GLY A 307 4.99 -12.82 -15.34
CA GLY A 307 6.16 -12.16 -14.75
C GLY A 307 5.85 -11.28 -13.55
N THR A 308 4.73 -11.45 -12.87
CA THR A 308 4.36 -10.70 -11.65
C THR A 308 3.98 -11.64 -10.53
N LYS A 309 4.08 -11.19 -9.28
CA LYS A 309 3.71 -11.99 -8.11
C LYS A 309 2.21 -12.31 -7.99
N TYR A 310 1.38 -11.66 -8.77
CA TYR A 310 -0.07 -11.90 -8.81
C TYR A 310 -0.48 -12.90 -9.88
N GLN A 311 0.48 -13.33 -10.69
CA GLN A 311 0.28 -14.40 -11.66
C GLN A 311 0.57 -15.75 -11.02
N GLU A 312 0.03 -16.78 -11.62
CA GLU A 312 0.26 -18.14 -11.15
C GLU A 312 1.75 -18.49 -11.18
N SER A 313 2.24 -19.04 -10.08
CA SER A 313 3.68 -19.34 -9.91
C SER A 313 4.22 -20.38 -10.88
N PHE A 314 3.35 -21.13 -11.56
CA PHE A 314 3.73 -22.08 -12.60
C PHE A 314 3.83 -21.46 -13.99
N TRP A 315 3.41 -20.19 -14.17
CA TRP A 315 3.51 -19.55 -15.47
C TRP A 315 4.88 -18.91 -15.67
N ASP A 316 5.67 -19.57 -16.47
CA ASP A 316 7.07 -19.21 -16.78
C ASP A 316 7.22 -18.30 -18.01
N HIS A 317 6.18 -17.53 -18.33
CA HIS A 317 6.15 -16.57 -19.42
C HIS A 317 5.72 -15.19 -18.93
N GLN A 318 6.13 -14.18 -19.66
CA GLN A 318 5.66 -12.80 -19.51
C GLN A 318 5.41 -12.17 -20.89
N GLY A 319 4.53 -11.20 -20.94
CA GLY A 319 4.24 -10.52 -22.20
C GLY A 319 3.02 -9.62 -22.08
N PHE A 320 2.20 -9.63 -23.11
CA PHE A 320 1.00 -8.80 -23.19
C PHE A 320 -0.16 -9.58 -23.77
N ALA A 321 -1.36 -9.21 -23.35
CA ALA A 321 -2.63 -9.65 -23.90
C ALA A 321 -3.47 -8.44 -24.33
N LEU A 322 -4.08 -8.52 -25.48
CA LEU A 322 -5.01 -7.51 -25.97
C LEU A 322 -6.42 -7.84 -25.47
N ARG A 323 -7.01 -6.93 -24.71
CA ARG A 323 -8.45 -6.90 -24.51
C ARG A 323 -9.07 -6.08 -25.63
N GLN A 324 -9.98 -6.66 -26.37
CA GLN A 324 -10.69 -5.98 -27.43
C GLN A 324 -12.19 -5.96 -27.12
N PRO A 325 -12.94 -4.98 -27.66
CA PRO A 325 -14.36 -4.89 -27.44
C PRO A 325 -15.08 -6.18 -27.89
N ALA A 326 -15.84 -6.78 -26.98
CA ALA A 326 -16.76 -7.89 -27.33
C ALA A 326 -18.10 -7.37 -27.83
N VAL A 327 -18.48 -6.17 -27.42
CA VAL A 327 -19.70 -5.46 -27.81
C VAL A 327 -19.40 -3.98 -28.05
N ALA A 328 -20.23 -3.30 -28.79
CA ALA A 328 -20.14 -1.86 -28.97
C ALA A 328 -20.52 -1.14 -27.66
N PRO A 329 -19.91 0.03 -27.36
CA PRO A 329 -20.31 0.84 -26.23
C PRO A 329 -21.79 1.18 -26.24
N HIS A 330 -22.44 1.08 -25.07
CA HIS A 330 -23.86 1.33 -24.96
C HIS A 330 -24.19 2.82 -24.85
N GLY A 331 -25.23 3.28 -25.53
CA GLY A 331 -25.72 4.67 -25.42
C GLY A 331 -24.70 5.69 -25.86
N GLN A 332 -24.31 6.58 -24.94
CA GLN A 332 -23.31 7.63 -25.18
C GLN A 332 -21.92 7.26 -24.64
N ALA A 333 -21.74 6.03 -24.15
CA ALA A 333 -20.45 5.59 -23.63
C ALA A 333 -19.37 5.59 -24.71
N ARG A 334 -18.16 6.00 -24.35
CA ARG A 334 -17.00 6.05 -25.22
C ARG A 334 -15.79 5.43 -24.55
N ASP A 335 -14.92 4.86 -25.36
CA ASP A 335 -13.62 4.39 -24.85
C ASP A 335 -12.85 5.57 -24.23
N PHE A 336 -12.23 5.34 -23.07
CA PHE A 336 -11.53 6.40 -22.35
C PHE A 336 -10.39 7.01 -23.17
N THR A 337 -9.75 6.24 -24.06
CA THR A 337 -8.71 6.77 -24.96
C THR A 337 -9.29 7.87 -25.87
N ASP A 338 -10.50 7.66 -26.40
CA ASP A 338 -11.19 8.67 -27.23
C ASP A 338 -11.54 9.91 -26.42
N ILE A 339 -12.04 9.72 -25.19
CA ILE A 339 -12.40 10.83 -24.29
C ILE A 339 -11.15 11.64 -23.93
N ALA A 340 -10.09 10.96 -23.49
CA ALA A 340 -8.83 11.60 -23.07
C ALA A 340 -8.17 12.35 -24.23
N THR A 341 -8.15 11.77 -25.43
CA THR A 341 -7.62 12.41 -26.64
C THR A 341 -8.39 13.68 -26.96
N GLU A 342 -9.73 13.62 -26.97
CA GLU A 342 -10.56 14.79 -27.26
C GLU A 342 -10.36 15.91 -26.22
N LEU A 343 -10.34 15.57 -24.93
CA LEU A 343 -10.07 16.54 -23.86
C LEU A 343 -8.69 17.17 -24.00
N ALA A 344 -7.66 16.37 -24.28
CA ALA A 344 -6.30 16.87 -24.47
C ALA A 344 -6.22 17.91 -25.59
N HIS A 345 -6.92 17.66 -26.71
CA HIS A 345 -6.99 18.61 -27.81
C HIS A 345 -7.76 19.89 -27.46
N ARG A 346 -8.92 19.76 -26.81
CA ARG A 346 -9.76 20.92 -26.45
C ARG A 346 -9.13 21.81 -25.39
N THR A 347 -8.31 21.25 -24.52
CA THR A 347 -7.63 21.98 -23.44
C THR A 347 -6.23 22.46 -23.82
N GLY A 348 -5.76 22.19 -25.05
CA GLY A 348 -4.41 22.57 -25.50
C GLY A 348 -3.30 21.73 -24.88
N LEU A 349 -3.60 20.54 -24.35
CA LEU A 349 -2.66 19.63 -23.69
C LEU A 349 -2.24 18.44 -24.57
N ALA A 350 -2.62 18.41 -25.86
CA ALA A 350 -2.40 17.28 -26.75
C ALA A 350 -0.92 16.86 -26.86
N GLU A 351 0.00 17.82 -27.00
CA GLU A 351 1.44 17.52 -27.06
C GLU A 351 1.95 16.81 -25.80
N LYS A 352 1.52 17.29 -24.62
CA LYS A 352 1.88 16.67 -23.34
C LYS A 352 1.27 15.26 -23.19
N TYR A 353 0.06 15.09 -23.66
CA TYR A 353 -0.65 13.81 -23.65
C TYR A 353 0.07 12.76 -24.51
N TYR A 354 0.39 13.08 -25.77
CA TYR A 354 1.14 12.17 -26.63
C TYR A 354 2.57 11.94 -26.13
N ALA A 355 3.23 12.97 -25.62
CA ALA A 355 4.54 12.81 -24.99
C ALA A 355 4.50 11.84 -23.79
N ALA A 356 3.42 11.86 -23.00
CA ALA A 356 3.24 10.90 -21.90
C ALA A 356 3.01 9.47 -22.42
N ILE A 357 2.23 9.31 -23.49
CA ILE A 357 2.04 7.99 -24.14
C ILE A 357 3.38 7.48 -24.68
N ASN A 358 4.16 8.30 -25.38
CA ASN A 358 5.48 7.96 -25.89
C ASN A 358 6.43 7.50 -24.78
N LYS A 359 6.32 8.06 -23.57
CA LYS A 359 7.10 7.67 -22.39
C LYS A 359 6.59 6.41 -21.68
N GLY A 360 5.49 5.82 -22.13
CA GLY A 360 4.96 4.57 -21.59
C GLY A 360 3.68 4.67 -20.77
N ALA A 361 2.92 5.78 -20.85
CA ALA A 361 1.61 5.88 -20.22
C ALA A 361 0.62 4.80 -20.73
N GLY A 362 0.79 4.31 -21.95
CA GLY A 362 0.03 3.20 -22.52
C GLY A 362 0.45 1.80 -22.06
N GLY A 363 1.40 1.69 -21.12
CA GLY A 363 1.88 0.42 -20.57
C GLY A 363 3.27 -0.01 -21.04
N VAL A 364 3.77 0.55 -22.15
CA VAL A 364 5.10 0.32 -22.70
C VAL A 364 5.63 1.62 -23.32
N PRO A 365 6.91 1.99 -23.12
CA PRO A 365 7.54 3.10 -23.86
C PRO A 365 7.50 2.82 -25.36
N LEU A 366 7.15 3.83 -26.15
CA LEU A 366 7.05 3.67 -27.60
C LEU A 366 8.40 3.74 -28.32
N ALA A 367 9.43 4.30 -27.68
CA ALA A 367 10.81 4.23 -28.13
C ALA A 367 11.66 3.46 -27.14
N SER A 368 12.46 2.53 -27.67
CA SER A 368 13.38 1.68 -26.90
C SER A 368 14.53 1.22 -27.79
N GLU A 369 15.44 0.42 -27.26
CA GLU A 369 16.49 -0.26 -28.06
C GLU A 369 15.91 -1.20 -29.14
N HIS A 370 14.64 -1.58 -29.03
CA HIS A 370 13.95 -2.48 -29.95
C HIS A 370 13.20 -1.75 -31.09
N GLY A 371 13.23 -0.43 -31.12
CA GLY A 371 12.60 0.39 -32.16
C GLY A 371 11.97 1.65 -31.64
N ASP A 372 11.57 2.52 -32.57
CA ASP A 372 10.86 3.77 -32.29
C ASP A 372 9.49 3.76 -33.02
N PHE A 373 8.45 3.71 -32.22
CA PHE A 373 7.04 3.73 -32.64
C PHE A 373 6.33 4.97 -32.14
N SER A 374 7.06 6.00 -31.76
CA SER A 374 6.54 7.23 -31.17
C SER A 374 5.47 7.87 -32.05
N LEU A 375 4.48 8.45 -31.38
CA LEU A 375 3.48 9.29 -31.99
C LEU A 375 4.06 10.68 -32.19
N ASP A 376 3.79 11.31 -33.33
CA ASP A 376 4.08 12.72 -33.52
C ASP A 376 3.20 13.54 -32.56
N VAL A 377 3.83 14.32 -31.68
CA VAL A 377 3.11 15.07 -30.64
C VAL A 377 2.31 16.25 -31.22
N HIS A 378 2.60 16.67 -32.44
CA HIS A 378 1.95 17.78 -33.12
C HIS A 378 0.79 17.35 -34.02
N GLU A 379 0.63 16.06 -34.25
CA GLU A 379 -0.46 15.50 -35.05
C GLU A 379 -1.59 14.97 -34.15
N ARG A 380 -2.81 14.95 -34.70
CA ARG A 380 -3.94 14.33 -34.03
C ARG A 380 -3.98 12.85 -34.39
N HIS A 381 -4.00 11.98 -33.39
CA HIS A 381 -4.12 10.54 -33.54
C HIS A 381 -5.45 10.05 -33.00
N ASP A 382 -6.06 9.12 -33.70
CA ASP A 382 -7.21 8.38 -33.21
C ASP A 382 -6.80 7.23 -32.26
N ARG A 383 -7.76 6.62 -31.63
CA ARG A 383 -7.57 5.51 -30.71
C ARG A 383 -6.81 4.35 -31.35
N GLU A 384 -7.14 4.02 -32.58
CA GLU A 384 -6.55 2.85 -33.27
C GLU A 384 -5.09 3.10 -33.57
N ARG A 385 -4.74 4.30 -34.02
CA ARG A 385 -3.34 4.67 -34.24
C ARG A 385 -2.53 4.67 -32.94
N ILE A 386 -3.12 5.16 -31.82
CA ILE A 386 -2.46 5.14 -30.51
C ILE A 386 -2.19 3.69 -30.09
N TRP A 387 -3.21 2.82 -30.14
CA TRP A 387 -3.05 1.42 -29.74
C TRP A 387 -2.20 0.61 -30.73
N ASP A 388 -2.17 0.94 -32.02
CA ASP A 388 -1.25 0.33 -32.96
C ASP A 388 0.21 0.60 -32.59
N ALA A 389 0.53 1.83 -32.23
CA ALA A 389 1.88 2.19 -31.76
C ALA A 389 2.26 1.43 -30.47
N VAL A 390 1.35 1.36 -29.50
CA VAL A 390 1.55 0.60 -28.25
C VAL A 390 1.72 -0.90 -28.54
N CYS A 391 0.93 -1.47 -29.43
CA CYS A 391 1.02 -2.86 -29.84
C CYS A 391 2.36 -3.19 -30.51
N ARG A 392 2.84 -2.30 -31.39
CA ARG A 392 4.16 -2.46 -32.04
C ARG A 392 5.30 -2.43 -31.03
N ALA A 393 5.28 -1.47 -30.11
CA ALA A 393 6.27 -1.38 -29.04
C ALA A 393 6.25 -2.62 -28.13
N ALA A 394 5.07 -3.09 -27.75
CA ALA A 394 4.90 -4.31 -26.97
C ALA A 394 5.38 -5.56 -27.69
N SER A 395 5.09 -5.68 -29.00
CA SER A 395 5.58 -6.77 -29.84
C SER A 395 7.11 -6.76 -29.91
N ALA A 396 7.70 -5.61 -30.14
CA ALA A 396 9.16 -5.45 -30.19
C ALA A 396 9.82 -5.81 -28.84
N GLU A 397 9.23 -5.39 -27.71
CA GLU A 397 9.71 -5.78 -26.38
C GLU A 397 9.68 -7.29 -26.16
N VAL A 398 8.58 -7.96 -26.53
CA VAL A 398 8.42 -9.40 -26.34
C VAL A 398 9.34 -10.21 -27.24
N SER A 399 9.54 -9.75 -28.49
CA SER A 399 10.35 -10.45 -29.47
C SER A 399 11.84 -10.08 -29.45
N ASP A 400 12.26 -9.22 -28.51
CA ASP A 400 13.61 -8.66 -28.47
C ASP A 400 14.00 -7.97 -29.80
N GLY A 401 13.07 -7.19 -30.35
CA GLY A 401 13.22 -6.40 -31.58
C GLY A 401 13.05 -7.14 -32.89
N ARG A 402 12.72 -8.44 -32.87
CA ARG A 402 12.56 -9.24 -34.11
C ARG A 402 11.27 -8.95 -34.86
N ASP A 403 10.20 -8.62 -34.14
CA ASP A 403 8.87 -8.41 -34.67
C ASP A 403 8.28 -7.12 -34.10
N ALA A 404 7.51 -6.41 -34.91
CA ALA A 404 6.80 -5.18 -34.52
C ALA A 404 5.35 -5.24 -35.02
N HIS A 405 4.63 -6.25 -34.56
CA HIS A 405 3.24 -6.47 -34.96
C HIS A 405 2.32 -5.35 -34.45
N GLY A 406 1.54 -4.80 -35.36
CA GLY A 406 0.55 -3.75 -35.07
C GLY A 406 -0.78 -4.29 -34.55
N LEU A 407 -1.71 -3.38 -34.30
CA LEU A 407 -3.01 -3.66 -33.66
C LEU A 407 -3.80 -4.78 -34.35
N ASP A 408 -3.80 -4.86 -35.69
CA ASP A 408 -4.59 -5.86 -36.42
C ASP A 408 -4.09 -7.28 -36.16
N TRP A 409 -2.77 -7.47 -36.09
CA TRP A 409 -2.19 -8.75 -35.68
C TRP A 409 -2.62 -9.14 -34.26
N TRP A 410 -2.60 -8.17 -33.34
CA TRP A 410 -3.01 -8.41 -31.95
C TRP A 410 -4.51 -8.71 -31.82
N LYS A 411 -5.36 -8.12 -32.68
CA LYS A 411 -6.79 -8.47 -32.73
C LYS A 411 -7.02 -9.92 -33.14
N GLU A 412 -6.16 -10.47 -33.98
CA GLU A 412 -6.23 -11.86 -34.44
C GLU A 412 -5.63 -12.85 -33.42
N HIS A 413 -4.47 -12.51 -32.83
CA HIS A 413 -3.70 -13.43 -31.99
C HIS A 413 -3.96 -13.27 -30.51
N GLY A 414 -4.34 -12.10 -30.05
CA GLY A 414 -4.75 -11.80 -28.67
C GLY A 414 -3.63 -11.76 -27.64
N LEU A 415 -2.55 -12.52 -27.83
CA LEU A 415 -1.48 -12.74 -26.84
C LEU A 415 -0.13 -12.86 -27.51
N ALA A 416 0.89 -12.21 -26.93
CA ALA A 416 2.30 -12.45 -27.23
C ALA A 416 3.10 -12.51 -25.94
N THR A 417 3.93 -13.55 -25.79
CA THR A 417 4.74 -13.78 -24.60
C THR A 417 6.15 -14.23 -24.95
N LYS A 418 7.06 -14.02 -24.00
CA LYS A 418 8.39 -14.62 -24.00
C LYS A 418 8.63 -15.39 -22.70
N PRO A 419 9.54 -16.37 -22.71
CA PRO A 419 9.91 -17.07 -21.48
C PRO A 419 10.38 -16.11 -20.39
N PHE A 420 9.95 -16.38 -19.17
CA PHE A 420 10.44 -15.75 -17.96
C PHE A 420 10.66 -16.84 -16.91
N PRO A 421 11.88 -17.39 -16.80
CA PRO A 421 12.15 -18.55 -15.97
C PRO A 421 11.74 -18.33 -14.51
N ARG A 422 11.19 -19.35 -13.87
CA ARG A 422 10.74 -19.28 -12.46
C ARG A 422 11.87 -18.92 -11.50
N GLY A 423 13.10 -19.30 -11.81
CA GLY A 423 14.27 -18.89 -11.04
C GLY A 423 14.50 -17.38 -10.99
N GLU A 424 13.95 -16.61 -11.96
CA GLU A 424 14.02 -15.15 -11.99
C GLU A 424 12.93 -14.46 -11.16
N TRP A 425 12.01 -15.21 -10.55
CA TRP A 425 10.95 -14.64 -9.69
C TRP A 425 11.50 -14.05 -8.39
N TYR A 426 12.68 -14.48 -7.99
CA TYR A 426 13.26 -14.16 -6.70
C TYR A 426 14.33 -13.08 -6.83
N LEU A 427 14.29 -12.06 -5.96
CA LEU A 427 15.25 -10.96 -6.00
C LEU A 427 16.59 -11.29 -5.36
N LEU A 428 16.63 -12.15 -4.35
CA LEU A 428 17.86 -12.40 -3.60
C LEU A 428 19.04 -12.82 -4.50
N PRO A 429 18.88 -13.71 -5.50
CA PRO A 429 20.00 -14.07 -6.39
C PRO A 429 20.53 -12.88 -7.20
N THR A 430 19.64 -11.95 -7.60
CA THR A 430 20.05 -10.72 -8.28
C THR A 430 20.78 -9.77 -7.33
N MET A 431 20.30 -9.62 -6.10
CA MET A 431 20.97 -8.82 -5.08
C MET A 431 22.39 -9.33 -4.82
N ILE A 432 22.55 -10.64 -4.62
CA ILE A 432 23.87 -11.26 -4.40
C ILE A 432 24.82 -10.99 -5.59
N ARG A 433 24.34 -11.10 -6.84
CA ARG A 433 25.15 -10.79 -8.03
C ARG A 433 25.65 -9.35 -8.06
N HIS A 434 24.91 -8.43 -7.44
CA HIS A 434 25.27 -7.01 -7.33
C HIS A 434 25.98 -6.66 -6.02
N GLY A 435 26.40 -7.66 -5.25
CA GLY A 435 27.06 -7.44 -3.95
C GLY A 435 26.12 -6.95 -2.84
N LEU A 436 24.81 -7.05 -3.07
CA LEU A 436 23.78 -6.66 -2.13
C LEU A 436 23.28 -7.86 -1.34
N ARG A 437 22.73 -7.61 -0.14
CA ARG A 437 22.07 -8.61 0.71
C ARG A 437 20.94 -7.94 1.48
N PHE A 438 20.04 -8.75 2.01
CA PHE A 438 19.08 -8.25 2.98
C PHE A 438 19.77 -8.07 4.34
N GLU A 439 19.73 -6.87 4.83
CA GLU A 439 20.16 -6.55 6.20
C GLU A 439 18.96 -6.66 7.14
N LEU A 440 19.26 -6.79 8.43
CA LEU A 440 18.23 -6.62 9.45
C LEU A 440 17.59 -5.24 9.22
N PRO A 441 16.27 -5.16 9.09
CA PRO A 441 15.58 -3.90 8.77
C PRO A 441 15.52 -2.96 9.98
N TYR A 442 16.69 -2.56 10.48
CA TYR A 442 16.89 -1.50 11.43
C TYR A 442 16.96 -0.16 10.69
N GLN A 443 15.99 0.69 10.94
CA GLN A 443 15.77 1.94 10.19
C GLN A 443 16.35 3.15 10.95
N GLU A 444 17.66 3.20 11.13
CA GLU A 444 18.34 4.36 11.75
C GLU A 444 17.97 5.67 11.05
N ARG A 445 17.88 5.64 9.72
CA ARG A 445 17.48 6.82 8.94
C ARG A 445 16.08 7.31 9.31
N LEU A 446 15.14 6.43 9.61
CA LEU A 446 13.80 6.81 10.04
C LEU A 446 13.84 7.53 11.40
N LEU A 447 14.61 7.00 12.36
CA LEU A 447 14.81 7.62 13.66
C LEU A 447 15.38 9.04 13.53
N ARG A 448 16.40 9.22 12.70
CA ARG A 448 17.03 10.53 12.44
C ARG A 448 16.07 11.50 11.77
N VAL A 449 15.29 11.03 10.78
CA VAL A 449 14.26 11.84 10.13
C VAL A 449 13.19 12.28 11.12
N GLY A 450 12.74 11.40 11.99
CA GLY A 450 11.75 11.74 13.03
C GLY A 450 12.27 12.80 13.99
N THR A 451 13.53 12.68 14.41
CA THR A 451 14.19 13.67 15.29
C THR A 451 14.25 15.05 14.61
N GLU A 452 14.73 15.10 13.38
CA GLU A 452 14.82 16.37 12.63
C GLU A 452 13.44 16.96 12.32
N LEU A 453 12.48 16.13 11.95
CA LEU A 453 11.11 16.56 11.72
C LEU A 453 10.51 17.18 12.99
N GLY A 454 10.66 16.50 14.13
CA GLY A 454 10.19 17.00 15.42
C GLY A 454 10.80 18.36 15.76
N ARG A 455 12.13 18.48 15.60
CA ARG A 455 12.83 19.75 15.81
C ARG A 455 12.23 20.88 14.95
N ARG A 456 12.04 20.65 13.66
CA ARG A 456 11.50 21.64 12.72
C ARG A 456 10.05 22.02 13.03
N LEU A 457 9.20 21.04 13.33
CA LEU A 457 7.81 21.32 13.72
C LEU A 457 7.76 22.17 14.99
N HIS A 458 8.55 21.83 16.00
CA HIS A 458 8.58 22.58 17.26
C HIS A 458 9.16 23.99 17.10
N GLU A 459 10.14 24.19 16.25
CA GLU A 459 10.64 25.53 15.90
C GLU A 459 9.56 26.46 15.29
N HIS A 460 8.55 25.86 14.67
CA HIS A 460 7.37 26.57 14.16
C HIS A 460 6.17 26.52 15.10
N GLY A 461 6.34 26.06 16.34
CA GLY A 461 5.26 25.97 17.33
C GLY A 461 4.21 24.91 17.06
N MET A 462 4.56 23.90 16.25
CA MET A 462 3.63 22.84 15.86
C MET A 462 3.82 21.57 16.67
N HIS A 463 2.80 21.17 17.40
CA HIS A 463 2.81 20.02 18.30
C HIS A 463 1.75 18.96 17.96
N TRP A 464 0.93 19.20 16.96
CA TRP A 464 -0.16 18.31 16.57
C TRP A 464 0.29 16.96 16.00
N TRP A 465 1.59 16.80 15.66
CA TRP A 465 2.19 15.56 15.16
C TRP A 465 3.04 14.82 16.21
N ASP A 466 3.11 15.32 17.45
CA ASP A 466 3.98 14.79 18.50
C ASP A 466 3.69 13.32 18.86
N THR A 467 2.44 12.89 18.71
CA THR A 467 2.06 11.49 18.94
C THR A 467 2.64 10.60 17.84
N GLN A 468 2.55 11.01 16.60
CA GLN A 468 3.05 10.27 15.44
C GLN A 468 4.57 10.29 15.37
N LEU A 469 5.23 11.34 15.86
CA LEU A 469 6.70 11.39 15.94
C LEU A 469 7.30 10.26 16.77
N LYS A 470 6.58 9.72 17.73
CA LYS A 470 7.01 8.58 18.56
C LYS A 470 7.15 7.28 17.76
N GLU A 471 6.56 7.21 16.59
CA GLU A 471 6.61 6.06 15.69
C GLU A 471 7.84 6.06 14.76
N TYR A 472 8.57 7.18 14.68
CA TYR A 472 9.80 7.28 13.90
C TYR A 472 10.96 6.65 14.67
N GLN A 473 11.01 5.34 14.69
CA GLN A 473 11.99 4.55 15.43
C GLN A 473 12.85 3.70 14.50
N GLY A 474 13.93 3.14 15.02
CA GLY A 474 14.80 2.22 14.28
C GLY A 474 14.21 0.82 14.11
N LEU A 475 13.22 0.45 14.91
CA LEU A 475 12.54 -0.85 14.94
C LEU A 475 11.03 -0.65 15.10
N PRO A 476 10.21 -1.62 14.71
CA PRO A 476 8.76 -1.54 14.85
C PRO A 476 8.36 -1.31 16.32
N VAL A 477 7.43 -0.42 16.56
CA VAL A 477 6.93 -0.11 17.89
C VAL A 477 5.58 -0.78 18.15
N TRP A 478 5.34 -1.12 19.41
CA TRP A 478 4.01 -1.56 19.83
C TRP A 478 3.01 -0.40 19.79
N LYS A 479 1.86 -0.66 19.19
CA LYS A 479 0.75 0.30 19.13
C LYS A 479 -0.45 -0.26 19.88
N ASP A 480 -0.81 0.42 20.97
CA ASP A 480 -1.92 -0.01 21.83
C ASP A 480 -3.27 0.45 21.26
N PHE A 481 -3.89 -0.40 20.48
CA PHE A 481 -5.20 -0.16 19.88
C PHE A 481 -6.31 0.05 20.93
N PRO A 482 -6.43 -0.75 22.00
CA PRO A 482 -7.36 -0.51 23.08
C PRO A 482 -7.21 0.88 23.69
N ALA A 483 -6.00 1.30 24.05
CA ALA A 483 -5.75 2.62 24.65
C ALA A 483 -6.10 3.77 23.69
N LEU A 484 -5.82 3.63 22.38
CA LEU A 484 -6.26 4.59 21.37
C LEU A 484 -7.77 4.81 21.44
N TRP A 485 -8.54 3.72 21.44
CA TRP A 485 -10.00 3.82 21.45
C TRP A 485 -10.57 4.27 22.78
N GLU A 486 -9.93 3.96 23.90
CA GLU A 486 -10.30 4.52 25.22
C GLU A 486 -10.18 6.04 25.24
N ALA A 487 -9.07 6.57 24.70
CA ALA A 487 -8.86 8.01 24.59
C ALA A 487 -9.90 8.66 23.66
N VAL A 488 -10.11 8.10 22.46
CA VAL A 488 -11.08 8.63 21.47
C VAL A 488 -12.50 8.63 22.02
N ILE A 489 -12.92 7.56 22.68
CA ILE A 489 -14.26 7.49 23.30
C ILE A 489 -14.36 8.46 24.48
N GLY A 490 -13.31 8.56 25.29
CA GLY A 490 -13.25 9.49 26.43
C GLY A 490 -13.42 10.95 26.01
N HIS A 491 -12.85 11.36 24.89
CA HIS A 491 -13.04 12.73 24.34
C HIS A 491 -14.49 13.06 23.98
N THR A 492 -15.33 12.05 23.78
CA THR A 492 -16.78 12.25 23.55
C THR A 492 -17.61 12.24 24.84
N GLY A 493 -16.96 12.09 25.99
CA GLY A 493 -17.65 11.91 27.30
C GLY A 493 -18.19 10.49 27.52
N GLY A 494 -17.89 9.54 26.64
CA GLY A 494 -18.25 8.14 26.75
C GLY A 494 -17.24 7.31 27.53
N ARG A 495 -17.59 6.04 27.75
CA ARG A 495 -16.69 5.03 28.34
C ARG A 495 -16.49 3.90 27.37
N ALA A 496 -15.27 3.38 27.24
CA ALA A 496 -14.97 2.26 26.35
C ALA A 496 -15.83 1.01 26.64
N ALA A 497 -16.19 0.79 27.90
CA ALA A 497 -17.08 -0.31 28.32
C ALA A 497 -18.49 -0.25 27.69
N ASP A 498 -18.95 0.92 27.28
CA ASP A 498 -20.26 1.09 26.62
C ASP A 498 -20.21 0.65 25.14
N TYR A 499 -19.01 0.42 24.60
CA TYR A 499 -18.75 -0.03 23.23
C TYR A 499 -17.92 -1.34 23.25
N PRO A 500 -18.50 -2.47 23.68
CA PRO A 500 -17.75 -3.68 24.03
C PRO A 500 -17.22 -4.47 22.84
N PHE A 501 -17.65 -4.17 21.61
CA PHE A 501 -17.28 -4.94 20.43
C PHE A 501 -16.23 -4.24 19.58
N TRP A 502 -15.32 -5.04 19.01
CA TRP A 502 -14.46 -4.66 17.91
C TRP A 502 -15.17 -4.95 16.58
N LEU A 503 -15.31 -3.96 15.72
CA LEU A 503 -15.84 -4.14 14.38
C LEU A 503 -14.69 -4.18 13.38
N LEU A 504 -14.62 -5.30 12.67
CA LEU A 504 -13.73 -5.54 11.54
C LEU A 504 -14.53 -5.55 10.24
N THR A 505 -13.86 -5.38 9.12
CA THR A 505 -14.45 -5.56 7.80
C THR A 505 -13.76 -6.67 7.02
N ALA A 506 -14.53 -7.44 6.26
CA ALA A 506 -14.02 -8.39 5.29
C ALA A 506 -14.77 -8.28 3.98
N ARG A 507 -14.08 -8.59 2.90
CA ARG A 507 -14.69 -8.66 1.58
C ARG A 507 -15.17 -10.08 1.30
N SER A 508 -16.32 -10.20 0.67
CA SER A 508 -16.67 -11.46 0.04
C SER A 508 -15.92 -11.59 -1.29
N MET A 509 -15.67 -12.81 -1.71
CA MET A 509 -15.00 -13.08 -3.00
C MET A 509 -15.79 -12.56 -4.20
N GLN A 510 -17.11 -12.44 -4.06
CA GLN A 510 -18.02 -12.00 -5.12
C GLN A 510 -17.91 -10.49 -5.39
N TYR A 511 -17.52 -9.70 -4.39
CA TYR A 511 -17.48 -8.24 -4.48
C TYR A 511 -16.03 -7.73 -4.40
N ALA A 512 -15.27 -7.96 -5.48
CA ALA A 512 -13.91 -7.47 -5.57
C ALA A 512 -13.87 -5.95 -5.77
N TRP A 513 -13.06 -5.26 -5.00
CA TRP A 513 -12.82 -3.81 -5.10
C TRP A 513 -14.05 -2.90 -4.93
N GLY A 514 -15.21 -3.45 -4.59
CA GLY A 514 -16.47 -2.72 -4.57
C GLY A 514 -17.05 -2.40 -5.96
N ALA A 515 -16.27 -2.51 -7.02
CA ALA A 515 -16.67 -2.12 -8.36
C ALA A 515 -17.80 -2.98 -8.95
N ASN A 516 -17.86 -4.24 -8.57
CA ASN A 516 -18.88 -5.18 -9.07
C ASN A 516 -20.12 -5.29 -8.16
N ALA A 517 -20.25 -4.44 -7.16
CA ALA A 517 -21.45 -4.37 -6.34
C ALA A 517 -22.71 -3.95 -7.13
N GLY A 518 -22.55 -3.25 -8.26
CA GLY A 518 -23.62 -2.94 -9.19
C GLY A 518 -23.90 -4.02 -10.24
N ASN A 519 -23.27 -5.20 -10.17
CA ASN A 519 -23.42 -6.26 -11.16
C ASN A 519 -24.42 -7.32 -10.70
N GLN A 520 -25.54 -7.46 -11.43
CA GLN A 520 -26.62 -8.39 -11.09
C GLN A 520 -26.15 -9.84 -11.01
N LEU A 521 -25.29 -10.31 -11.93
CA LEU A 521 -24.80 -11.69 -11.91
C LEU A 521 -23.98 -11.98 -10.65
N MET A 522 -23.21 -11.01 -10.18
CA MET A 522 -22.47 -11.17 -8.93
C MET A 522 -23.40 -11.27 -7.73
N HIS A 523 -24.53 -10.58 -7.74
CA HIS A 523 -25.55 -10.70 -6.69
C HIS A 523 -26.20 -12.07 -6.71
N GLU A 524 -26.60 -12.57 -7.86
CA GLU A 524 -27.20 -13.90 -7.98
C GLU A 524 -26.25 -15.01 -7.49
N VAL A 525 -24.96 -14.90 -7.80
CA VAL A 525 -23.93 -15.82 -7.27
C VAL A 525 -23.79 -15.66 -5.75
N ALA A 526 -23.72 -14.43 -5.26
CA ALA A 526 -23.51 -14.13 -3.86
C ALA A 526 -24.72 -14.55 -3.01
N ASP A 527 -25.93 -14.44 -3.50
CA ASP A 527 -27.15 -14.83 -2.78
C ASP A 527 -27.19 -16.33 -2.42
N ASN A 528 -26.42 -17.15 -3.13
CA ASN A 528 -26.26 -18.57 -2.81
C ASN A 528 -25.24 -18.84 -1.68
N ILE A 529 -24.55 -17.79 -1.17
CA ILE A 529 -23.55 -17.92 -0.13
C ILE A 529 -24.09 -17.31 1.17
N THR A 530 -24.33 -18.15 2.15
CA THR A 530 -24.87 -17.71 3.44
C THR A 530 -23.92 -16.72 4.13
N GLY A 531 -24.44 -15.56 4.50
CA GLY A 531 -23.72 -14.55 5.26
C GLY A 531 -22.74 -13.69 4.44
N HIS A 532 -22.83 -13.70 3.13
CA HIS A 532 -22.02 -12.84 2.26
C HIS A 532 -22.37 -11.33 2.39
N ARG A 533 -23.54 -11.02 2.91
CA ARG A 533 -24.01 -9.67 3.24
C ARG A 533 -24.52 -9.64 4.66
N GLY A 534 -23.86 -8.92 5.53
CA GLY A 534 -24.31 -8.78 6.91
C GLY A 534 -23.15 -8.65 7.89
N VAL A 535 -23.49 -8.71 9.16
CA VAL A 535 -22.54 -8.59 10.26
C VAL A 535 -22.49 -9.91 11.01
N VAL A 536 -21.35 -10.57 10.95
CA VAL A 536 -21.13 -11.83 11.68
C VAL A 536 -20.99 -11.54 13.16
N ILE A 537 -21.75 -12.26 13.95
CA ILE A 537 -21.83 -12.12 15.41
C ILE A 537 -21.64 -13.50 16.03
N ASN A 538 -20.86 -13.59 17.11
CA ASN A 538 -20.75 -14.83 17.89
C ASN A 538 -22.11 -15.26 18.44
N ALA A 539 -22.45 -16.54 18.30
CA ALA A 539 -23.76 -17.06 18.73
C ALA A 539 -24.03 -16.87 20.23
N GLY A 540 -23.03 -16.99 21.09
CA GLY A 540 -23.16 -16.73 22.52
C GLY A 540 -23.38 -15.25 22.83
N ALA A 541 -22.71 -14.34 22.10
CA ALA A 541 -22.90 -12.91 22.23
C ALA A 541 -24.30 -12.48 21.71
N ALA A 542 -24.70 -13.01 20.56
CA ALA A 542 -26.03 -12.75 19.98
C ALA A 542 -27.17 -13.19 20.93
N ALA A 543 -27.04 -14.39 21.50
CA ALA A 543 -28.03 -14.90 22.47
C ALA A 543 -28.16 -13.99 23.70
N LYS A 544 -27.05 -13.48 24.25
CA LYS A 544 -27.06 -12.53 25.38
C LYS A 544 -27.75 -11.22 25.04
N LEU A 545 -27.70 -10.80 23.79
CA LEU A 545 -28.33 -9.55 23.29
C LEU A 545 -29.75 -9.77 22.76
N GLY A 546 -30.26 -11.02 22.76
CA GLY A 546 -31.55 -11.37 22.19
C GLY A 546 -31.62 -11.18 20.67
N ILE A 547 -30.50 -11.35 19.97
CA ILE A 547 -30.38 -11.23 18.52
C ILE A 547 -30.40 -12.61 17.90
N ALA A 548 -31.31 -12.83 16.94
CA ALA A 548 -31.38 -14.04 16.12
C ALA A 548 -30.69 -13.84 14.77
N ASP A 549 -30.39 -14.96 14.09
CA ASP A 549 -29.87 -14.90 12.71
C ASP A 549 -30.88 -14.22 11.80
N GLY A 550 -30.44 -13.28 10.99
CA GLY A 550 -31.27 -12.48 10.09
C GLY A 550 -31.95 -11.26 10.73
N ASP A 551 -31.87 -11.06 12.04
CA ASP A 551 -32.44 -9.88 12.68
C ASP A 551 -31.82 -8.58 12.17
N ALA A 552 -32.63 -7.52 12.11
CA ALA A 552 -32.12 -6.17 11.92
C ALA A 552 -31.37 -5.71 13.18
N ILE A 553 -30.18 -5.18 12.98
CA ILE A 553 -29.31 -4.70 14.05
C ILE A 553 -28.90 -3.26 13.83
N GLU A 554 -28.57 -2.58 14.92
CA GLU A 554 -27.98 -1.25 14.93
C GLU A 554 -26.59 -1.32 15.56
N ILE A 555 -25.61 -0.76 14.86
CA ILE A 555 -24.22 -0.68 15.29
C ILE A 555 -23.88 0.79 15.48
N THR A 556 -23.38 1.14 16.66
CA THR A 556 -23.20 2.54 17.07
C THR A 556 -21.78 2.77 17.57
N THR A 557 -21.17 3.87 17.12
CA THR A 557 -20.01 4.52 17.74
C THR A 557 -20.46 5.75 18.52
N PRO A 558 -19.60 6.43 19.27
CA PRO A 558 -19.98 7.68 19.93
C PRO A 558 -20.54 8.77 18.99
N LYS A 559 -20.17 8.73 17.70
CA LYS A 559 -20.51 9.78 16.73
C LYS A 559 -21.49 9.33 15.65
N ARG A 560 -21.55 8.04 15.34
CA ARG A 560 -22.27 7.52 14.18
C ARG A 560 -23.02 6.25 14.51
N LYS A 561 -24.04 5.95 13.73
CA LYS A 561 -24.70 4.66 13.75
C LYS A 561 -25.07 4.19 12.36
N VAL A 562 -25.06 2.88 12.17
CA VAL A 562 -25.47 2.21 10.94
C VAL A 562 -26.39 1.05 11.26
N ARG A 563 -27.24 0.69 10.31
CA ARG A 563 -28.09 -0.50 10.38
C ARG A 563 -27.51 -1.62 9.51
N GLY A 564 -27.73 -2.84 9.92
CA GLY A 564 -27.31 -4.02 9.19
C GLY A 564 -28.18 -5.21 9.54
N ARG A 565 -27.80 -6.38 9.04
CA ARG A 565 -28.45 -7.65 9.32
C ARG A 565 -27.50 -8.57 10.07
N ALA A 566 -27.99 -9.25 11.10
CA ALA A 566 -27.20 -10.19 11.87
C ALA A 566 -26.93 -11.49 11.09
N VAL A 567 -25.71 -11.99 11.16
CA VAL A 567 -25.29 -13.31 10.72
C VAL A 567 -24.68 -14.03 11.91
N VAL A 568 -25.44 -14.92 12.55
CA VAL A 568 -25.02 -15.57 13.79
C VAL A 568 -24.16 -16.80 13.50
N ARG A 569 -22.94 -16.83 14.05
CA ARG A 569 -21.95 -17.90 13.83
C ARG A 569 -21.20 -18.25 15.12
N GLN A 570 -20.64 -19.47 15.17
CA GLN A 570 -19.77 -19.91 16.27
C GLN A 570 -18.29 -19.52 16.06
N GLY A 571 -17.85 -19.40 14.82
CA GLY A 571 -16.45 -19.26 14.45
C GLY A 571 -15.88 -17.85 14.55
N ILE A 572 -16.45 -16.97 15.36
CA ILE A 572 -15.96 -15.62 15.61
C ILE A 572 -15.82 -15.39 17.13
N ARG A 573 -14.88 -14.54 17.55
CA ARG A 573 -14.70 -14.16 18.95
C ARG A 573 -15.96 -13.50 19.50
N PRO A 574 -16.27 -13.69 20.81
CA PRO A 574 -17.47 -13.11 21.43
C PRO A 574 -17.48 -11.57 21.49
N ASP A 575 -16.32 -10.94 21.47
CA ASP A 575 -16.10 -9.50 21.52
C ASP A 575 -15.88 -8.84 20.16
N THR A 576 -16.06 -9.59 19.07
CA THR A 576 -15.73 -9.15 17.71
C THR A 576 -16.94 -9.28 16.79
N LEU A 577 -17.14 -8.28 15.96
CA LEU A 577 -18.09 -8.26 14.85
C LEU A 577 -17.33 -8.20 13.53
N LEU A 578 -17.82 -8.89 12.51
CA LEU A 578 -17.23 -8.86 11.17
C LEU A 578 -18.28 -8.42 10.15
N ALA A 579 -18.17 -7.21 9.65
CA ALA A 579 -19.00 -6.73 8.55
C ALA A 579 -18.53 -7.35 7.23
N ILE A 580 -19.38 -8.18 6.64
CA ILE A 580 -19.14 -8.78 5.32
C ILE A 580 -19.99 -8.05 4.30
N GLY A 581 -19.39 -7.73 3.21
CA GLY A 581 -19.92 -6.86 2.20
C GLY A 581 -18.99 -5.69 2.04
N GLN A 582 -19.23 -4.87 1.06
CA GLN A 582 -18.21 -3.88 0.77
C GLN A 582 -18.54 -2.54 1.42
N PHE A 583 -19.76 -2.06 1.21
CA PHE A 583 -20.01 -0.66 1.47
C PHE A 583 -21.50 -0.41 1.66
N ASP A 584 -21.81 0.64 2.40
CA ASP A 584 -23.13 1.19 2.57
C ASP A 584 -23.51 2.04 1.33
N HIS A 585 -23.80 1.36 0.23
CA HIS A 585 -24.19 2.01 -1.00
C HIS A 585 -25.55 2.69 -0.88
N TRP A 586 -25.64 3.95 -1.29
CA TRP A 586 -26.90 4.69 -1.30
C TRP A 586 -27.26 5.25 -2.69
N ALA A 587 -26.33 5.29 -3.65
CA ALA A 587 -26.56 5.77 -5.01
C ALA A 587 -26.35 4.68 -6.07
N THR A 588 -25.40 3.74 -5.85
CA THR A 588 -25.07 2.70 -6.84
C THR A 588 -26.27 1.80 -7.10
N PRO A 589 -26.78 1.71 -8.34
CA PRO A 589 -27.90 0.83 -8.69
C PRO A 589 -27.65 -0.61 -8.26
N LEU A 590 -28.73 -1.32 -7.87
CA LEU A 590 -28.71 -2.67 -7.30
C LEU A 590 -28.07 -2.77 -5.91
N ALA A 591 -26.97 -2.09 -5.65
CA ALA A 591 -26.25 -2.15 -4.38
C ALA A 591 -26.92 -1.33 -3.26
N LYS A 592 -27.59 -0.23 -3.59
CA LYS A 592 -28.23 0.70 -2.62
C LYS A 592 -29.32 0.06 -1.76
N ASP A 593 -29.90 -1.05 -2.22
CA ASP A 593 -31.00 -1.71 -1.54
C ASP A 593 -30.53 -2.88 -0.64
N PHE A 594 -29.21 -3.08 -0.47
CA PHE A 594 -28.69 -4.21 0.29
C PHE A 594 -28.77 -4.07 1.79
N GLY A 595 -28.78 -2.85 2.31
CA GLY A 595 -28.74 -2.59 3.75
C GLY A 595 -27.51 -3.17 4.43
N VAL A 596 -26.36 -3.09 3.76
CA VAL A 596 -25.08 -3.58 4.28
C VAL A 596 -24.46 -2.53 5.19
N ALA A 597 -24.16 -2.90 6.44
CA ALA A 597 -23.44 -2.01 7.35
C ALA A 597 -22.01 -1.78 6.86
N SER A 598 -21.59 -0.52 6.77
CA SER A 598 -20.23 -0.15 6.41
C SER A 598 -19.47 0.39 7.62
N MET A 599 -18.25 -0.11 7.82
CA MET A 599 -17.35 0.43 8.82
C MET A 599 -16.93 1.86 8.48
N ASN A 600 -16.78 2.20 7.20
CA ASN A 600 -16.40 3.54 6.76
C ASN A 600 -17.45 4.60 7.17
N SER A 601 -18.73 4.23 7.24
CA SER A 601 -19.78 5.10 7.73
C SER A 601 -19.72 5.34 9.25
N LEU A 602 -19.06 4.44 9.99
CA LEU A 602 -18.88 4.53 11.44
C LEU A 602 -17.56 5.20 11.82
N ALA A 603 -16.53 5.10 10.98
CA ALA A 603 -15.23 5.68 11.23
C ALA A 603 -15.29 7.21 11.09
N THR A 604 -14.53 7.91 11.93
CA THR A 604 -14.40 9.36 11.88
C THR A 604 -13.03 9.72 11.34
N MET A 605 -12.97 10.66 10.40
CA MET A 605 -11.71 11.24 9.95
C MET A 605 -11.13 12.15 11.04
N SER A 606 -9.99 11.75 11.59
CA SER A 606 -9.33 12.48 12.69
C SER A 606 -7.83 12.21 12.67
N LEU A 607 -7.03 13.22 12.99
CA LEU A 607 -5.59 13.08 13.17
C LEU A 607 -5.23 12.13 14.31
N GLU A 608 -6.04 12.09 15.36
CA GLU A 608 -5.86 11.18 16.50
C GLU A 608 -5.94 9.71 16.11
N LEU A 609 -6.69 9.41 15.06
CA LEU A 609 -6.86 8.06 14.49
C LEU A 609 -5.90 7.78 13.33
N THR A 610 -4.91 8.64 13.13
CA THR A 610 -3.95 8.54 12.02
C THR A 610 -2.57 8.19 12.56
N ASP A 611 -1.88 7.24 11.94
CA ASP A 611 -0.50 6.90 12.26
C ASP A 611 0.52 7.74 11.46
N ALA A 612 1.81 7.53 11.71
CA ALA A 612 2.89 8.26 11.04
C ALA A 612 2.91 8.07 9.51
N THR A 613 2.27 7.04 8.98
CA THR A 613 2.15 6.81 7.53
C THR A 613 0.90 7.47 6.93
N GLY A 614 0.05 8.09 7.75
CA GLY A 614 -1.24 8.64 7.33
C GLY A 614 -2.36 7.61 7.23
N SER A 615 -2.11 6.38 7.67
CA SER A 615 -3.14 5.34 7.71
C SER A 615 -4.05 5.54 8.92
N GLY A 616 -5.34 5.40 8.72
CA GLY A 616 -6.31 5.57 9.80
C GLY A 616 -6.77 4.26 10.42
N ALA A 617 -7.40 4.38 11.57
CA ALA A 617 -7.94 3.23 12.29
C ALA A 617 -9.12 2.63 11.54
N ASP A 618 -8.92 1.43 11.03
CA ASP A 618 -9.88 0.62 10.27
C ASP A 618 -10.46 -0.55 11.07
N ILE A 619 -10.27 -0.52 12.39
CA ILE A 619 -10.92 -1.37 13.39
C ILE A 619 -11.60 -0.42 14.38
N VAL A 620 -12.90 -0.60 14.60
CA VAL A 620 -13.72 0.39 15.33
C VAL A 620 -14.33 -0.24 16.57
N ARG A 621 -14.33 0.49 17.69
CA ARG A 621 -15.09 0.10 18.89
C ARG A 621 -16.55 0.48 18.74
N VAL A 622 -17.44 -0.49 18.95
CA VAL A 622 -18.88 -0.30 18.71
C VAL A 622 -19.76 -0.91 19.81
N LYS A 623 -20.96 -0.38 19.91
CA LYS A 623 -22.10 -0.98 20.60
C LYS A 623 -22.99 -1.67 19.56
N LEU A 624 -23.56 -2.81 19.92
CA LEU A 624 -24.48 -3.58 19.10
C LEU A 624 -25.82 -3.72 19.83
N GLU A 625 -26.91 -3.44 19.12
CA GLU A 625 -28.27 -3.60 19.64
C GLU A 625 -29.18 -4.19 18.54
N ARG A 626 -30.23 -4.89 18.96
CA ARG A 626 -31.30 -5.26 18.04
C ARG A 626 -32.02 -3.99 17.59
N ALA A 627 -32.20 -3.81 16.29
CA ALA A 627 -32.93 -2.65 15.79
C ALA A 627 -34.41 -2.76 16.16
N VAL A 628 -34.96 -1.71 16.74
CA VAL A 628 -36.40 -1.65 17.02
C VAL A 628 -37.13 -1.49 15.69
N GLN A 629 -38.12 -2.35 15.44
CA GLN A 629 -39.03 -2.17 14.30
C GLN A 629 -39.86 -0.91 14.54
N GLY A 630 -39.51 0.19 13.91
CA GLY A 630 -40.20 1.45 14.05
C GLY A 630 -39.81 2.42 12.93
N VAL A 631 -40.74 2.60 12.00
CA VAL A 631 -40.82 3.68 11.01
C VAL A 631 -39.64 3.79 10.06
N ALA A 632 -39.87 3.37 8.81
CA ALA A 632 -39.05 3.76 7.67
C ALA A 632 -38.93 5.31 7.66
N SER A 633 -37.69 5.81 7.76
CA SER A 633 -37.38 7.20 7.46
C SER A 633 -36.80 7.29 6.07
#